data_408ded52f5f1e37f719dd7e3f76abbd8
#
_entry.id   408ded52f5f1e37f719dd7e3f76abbd8
#
_cell.length_a   1.000
_cell.length_b   1.000
_cell.length_c   1.000
_cell.angle_alpha   90.00
_cell.angle_beta   90.00
_cell.angle_gamma   90.00
#
_symmetry.space_group_name_H-M   'P 1'
#
loop_
_entity.id
_entity.type
_entity.pdbx_description
1 polymer ?
#
loop_
_entity_poly.entity_id
_entity_poly.type
_entity_poly.pdbx_seq_one_letter_code
_entity_poly.pdbx_strand_id
1 'polypeptide(L)'
;MAYITDLVKGPIPLNQLSKPNKKQQVNIFAMGDVGSTLLSGLFLLGGDRIHTIGIWDMNPDLIYRLETEYRQISTATHSRSFPEVKGLSRDEFFRGDVAVFCASASVPSLDYTKEDVRMMQWNRNRTLVEEWAKRGVASGFRGWMAIVSDPVDLLCKAAFMAARGMDSSWGPDRIRGYGLGVMHGRGCYYSRLDPRFGSYEKEGRAFGPHGKGLVLANSVTHYDEEVSLELTQKVVEANLVAREKGYKPFIAPAIASGALSIIDTLAGQWNYSAVYLGNQQQSAYFGMLNRLGSKGTEVESLNLPEGLYLRLQQSYEELCRRY
;
A
#
# COMPACT_ATOMS: atom_id res chain seq x y z
N MET A 1 23.67 -7.33 16.69
CA MET A 1 22.92 -7.62 15.47
C MET A 1 21.49 -7.23 15.75
N ALA A 2 20.91 -6.34 14.96
CA ALA A 2 19.54 -5.86 15.10
C ALA A 2 18.73 -6.18 13.83
N TYR A 3 17.49 -6.62 14.01
CA TYR A 3 16.55 -6.93 12.93
C TYR A 3 15.37 -5.98 12.98
N ILE A 4 14.65 -5.81 11.90
CA ILE A 4 13.47 -4.93 11.88
C ILE A 4 12.38 -5.40 12.87
N THR A 5 12.30 -6.68 13.15
CA THR A 5 11.39 -7.25 14.15
C THR A 5 11.76 -6.88 15.60
N ASP A 6 13.01 -6.47 15.84
CA ASP A 6 13.49 -6.07 17.19
C ASP A 6 12.97 -4.69 17.59
N LEU A 7 12.37 -3.93 16.64
CA LEU A 7 11.67 -2.68 16.95
C LEU A 7 10.53 -2.90 17.97
N VAL A 8 10.04 -4.13 18.06
CA VAL A 8 8.93 -4.50 18.95
C VAL A 8 9.26 -5.76 19.75
N LYS A 9 9.19 -5.68 21.06
CA LYS A 9 9.32 -6.86 21.93
C LYS A 9 8.05 -7.70 21.87
N GLY A 10 8.19 -9.00 21.53
CA GLY A 10 7.07 -9.94 21.46
C GLY A 10 6.01 -9.54 20.42
N PRO A 11 6.37 -9.46 19.13
CA PRO A 11 5.42 -9.09 18.08
C PRO A 11 4.27 -10.09 18.01
N ILE A 12 3.07 -9.58 17.67
CA ILE A 12 1.90 -10.44 17.43
C ILE A 12 2.15 -11.27 16.16
N PRO A 13 1.94 -12.59 16.19
CA PRO A 13 2.06 -13.43 15.00
C PRO A 13 1.09 -13.01 13.89
N LEU A 14 1.57 -12.91 12.65
CA LEU A 14 0.81 -12.52 11.46
C LEU A 14 0.53 -13.76 10.60
N ASN A 15 -0.38 -14.62 11.07
CA ASN A 15 -0.65 -15.94 10.47
C ASN A 15 -2.13 -16.24 10.21
N GLN A 16 -3.03 -15.27 10.29
CA GLN A 16 -4.46 -15.45 9.95
C GLN A 16 -4.70 -15.49 8.44
N LEU A 17 -3.82 -14.91 7.66
CA LEU A 17 -3.82 -15.00 6.21
C LEU A 17 -2.68 -15.90 5.73
N SER A 18 -2.90 -16.51 4.57
CA SER A 18 -1.87 -17.26 3.87
C SER A 18 -1.99 -17.02 2.37
N LYS A 19 -0.90 -17.30 1.65
CA LYS A 19 -0.87 -17.21 0.19
C LYS A 19 -2.04 -17.97 -0.42
N PRO A 20 -2.85 -17.35 -1.30
CA PRO A 20 -3.94 -18.04 -1.99
C PRO A 20 -3.44 -19.15 -2.92
N ASN A 21 -4.18 -20.26 -2.95
CA ASN A 21 -3.90 -21.38 -3.85
C ASN A 21 -4.70 -21.31 -5.16
N LYS A 22 -5.64 -20.38 -5.28
CA LYS A 22 -6.52 -20.16 -6.43
C LYS A 22 -6.52 -18.69 -6.83
N LYS A 23 -6.98 -18.40 -8.05
CA LYS A 23 -7.23 -17.01 -8.47
C LYS A 23 -8.27 -16.36 -7.57
N GLN A 24 -8.10 -15.08 -7.33
CA GLN A 24 -8.89 -14.30 -6.38
C GLN A 24 -9.84 -13.33 -7.07
N GLN A 25 -10.88 -12.92 -6.38
CA GLN A 25 -11.68 -11.74 -6.71
C GLN A 25 -11.16 -10.53 -5.92
N VAL A 26 -10.74 -9.49 -6.66
CA VAL A 26 -10.25 -8.22 -6.09
C VAL A 26 -11.28 -7.14 -6.35
N ASN A 27 -11.82 -6.52 -5.31
CA ASN A 27 -12.83 -5.48 -5.44
C ASN A 27 -12.24 -4.12 -5.09
N ILE A 28 -12.40 -3.12 -5.97
CA ILE A 28 -11.82 -1.77 -5.84
C ILE A 28 -12.93 -0.78 -5.52
N PHE A 29 -12.76 -0.03 -4.43
CA PHE A 29 -13.63 1.07 -4.02
C PHE A 29 -13.05 2.42 -4.41
N ALA A 30 -13.86 3.24 -5.08
CA ALA A 30 -13.58 4.56 -5.62
C ALA A 30 -12.65 4.55 -6.85
N MET A 31 -13.24 4.89 -8.00
CA MET A 31 -12.62 4.82 -9.32
C MET A 31 -12.09 6.19 -9.79
N GLY A 32 -11.54 6.99 -8.87
CA GLY A 32 -10.76 8.20 -9.19
C GLY A 32 -9.40 7.86 -9.84
N ASP A 33 -8.48 8.83 -9.89
CA ASP A 33 -7.16 8.65 -10.54
C ASP A 33 -6.40 7.43 -9.98
N VAL A 34 -6.43 7.21 -8.66
CA VAL A 34 -5.79 6.09 -7.99
C VAL A 34 -6.45 4.76 -8.35
N GLY A 35 -7.77 4.65 -8.17
CA GLY A 35 -8.49 3.41 -8.42
C GLY A 35 -8.48 3.00 -9.89
N SER A 36 -8.60 3.94 -10.83
CA SER A 36 -8.54 3.67 -12.27
C SER A 36 -7.15 3.22 -12.72
N THR A 37 -6.09 3.82 -12.18
CA THR A 37 -4.71 3.38 -12.47
C THR A 37 -4.45 1.99 -11.91
N LEU A 38 -4.92 1.73 -10.68
CA LEU A 38 -4.81 0.42 -10.05
C LEU A 38 -5.57 -0.64 -10.84
N LEU A 39 -6.80 -0.34 -11.27
CA LEU A 39 -7.61 -1.20 -12.14
C LEU A 39 -6.83 -1.59 -13.40
N SER A 40 -6.22 -0.62 -14.10
CA SER A 40 -5.43 -0.87 -15.30
C SER A 40 -4.28 -1.84 -15.05
N GLY A 41 -3.52 -1.61 -13.97
CA GLY A 41 -2.39 -2.47 -13.60
C GLY A 41 -2.84 -3.90 -13.24
N LEU A 42 -3.86 -4.04 -12.39
CA LEU A 42 -4.40 -5.35 -12.00
C LEU A 42 -5.01 -6.10 -13.18
N PHE A 43 -5.71 -5.40 -14.08
CA PHE A 43 -6.31 -6.00 -15.26
C PHE A 43 -5.25 -6.54 -16.23
N LEU A 44 -4.25 -5.73 -16.59
CA LEU A 44 -3.27 -6.10 -17.60
C LEU A 44 -2.25 -7.14 -17.12
N LEU A 45 -1.96 -7.18 -15.81
CA LEU A 45 -0.86 -7.96 -15.24
C LEU A 45 -1.34 -9.05 -14.26
N GLY A 46 -2.57 -8.96 -13.78
CA GLY A 46 -3.07 -9.83 -12.72
C GLY A 46 -3.72 -11.14 -13.15
N GLY A 47 -3.87 -11.40 -14.46
CA GLY A 47 -4.67 -12.50 -14.97
C GLY A 47 -4.30 -13.91 -14.48
N ASP A 48 -3.08 -14.11 -14.00
CA ASP A 48 -2.64 -15.39 -13.40
C ASP A 48 -3.07 -15.55 -11.94
N ARG A 49 -3.44 -14.48 -11.26
CA ARG A 49 -3.78 -14.44 -9.83
C ARG A 49 -5.19 -13.96 -9.56
N ILE A 50 -5.78 -13.24 -10.50
CA ILE A 50 -7.10 -12.61 -10.38
C ILE A 50 -8.00 -13.18 -11.46
N HIS A 51 -9.22 -13.63 -11.09
CA HIS A 51 -10.24 -14.03 -12.05
C HIS A 51 -11.27 -12.93 -12.29
N THR A 52 -11.56 -12.10 -11.28
CA THR A 52 -12.53 -11.00 -11.36
C THR A 52 -12.02 -9.78 -10.63
N ILE A 53 -12.16 -8.62 -11.25
CA ILE A 53 -11.98 -7.32 -10.61
C ILE A 53 -13.37 -6.68 -10.50
N GLY A 54 -13.89 -6.63 -9.27
CA GLY A 54 -15.11 -5.89 -8.97
C GLY A 54 -14.79 -4.41 -8.81
N ILE A 55 -15.63 -3.53 -9.34
CA ILE A 55 -15.46 -2.08 -9.20
C ILE A 55 -16.72 -1.47 -8.59
N TRP A 56 -16.54 -0.55 -7.65
CA TRP A 56 -17.65 0.21 -7.07
C TRP A 56 -17.26 1.67 -6.85
N ASP A 57 -18.13 2.56 -7.25
CA ASP A 57 -18.04 4.01 -7.06
C ASP A 57 -19.45 4.58 -6.82
N MET A 58 -19.55 5.80 -6.29
CA MET A 58 -20.80 6.49 -6.12
C MET A 58 -21.40 6.98 -7.46
N ASN A 59 -20.57 7.06 -8.51
CA ASN A 59 -20.99 7.41 -9.85
C ASN A 59 -21.27 6.15 -10.68
N PRO A 60 -22.56 5.76 -10.89
CA PRO A 60 -22.91 4.56 -11.62
C PRO A 60 -22.54 4.63 -13.11
N ASP A 61 -22.53 5.81 -13.72
CA ASP A 61 -22.18 5.98 -15.13
C ASP A 61 -20.68 5.71 -15.34
N LEU A 62 -19.84 6.11 -14.37
CA LEU A 62 -18.41 5.78 -14.40
C LEU A 62 -18.20 4.25 -14.32
N ILE A 63 -18.95 3.56 -13.46
CA ILE A 63 -18.88 2.11 -13.33
C ILE A 63 -19.29 1.42 -14.62
N TYR A 64 -20.42 1.80 -15.20
CA TYR A 64 -20.91 1.27 -16.48
C TYR A 64 -19.87 1.47 -17.60
N ARG A 65 -19.31 2.68 -17.69
CA ARG A 65 -18.28 3.02 -18.66
C ARG A 65 -17.04 2.13 -18.49
N LEU A 66 -16.47 2.05 -17.29
CA LEU A 66 -15.26 1.26 -17.03
C LEU A 66 -15.50 -0.23 -17.29
N GLU A 67 -16.61 -0.80 -16.81
CA GLU A 67 -16.96 -2.20 -17.08
C GLU A 67 -17.03 -2.46 -18.59
N THR A 68 -17.69 -1.58 -19.34
CA THR A 68 -17.84 -1.72 -20.79
C THR A 68 -16.50 -1.59 -21.53
N GLU A 69 -15.69 -0.59 -21.19
CA GLU A 69 -14.40 -0.33 -21.84
C GLU A 69 -13.39 -1.45 -21.57
N TYR A 70 -13.28 -1.96 -20.34
CA TYR A 70 -12.34 -3.04 -20.02
C TYR A 70 -12.72 -4.36 -20.64
N ARG A 71 -14.01 -4.67 -20.81
CA ARG A 71 -14.49 -5.88 -21.51
C ARG A 71 -14.19 -5.88 -22.99
N GLN A 72 -13.83 -4.76 -23.59
CA GLN A 72 -13.44 -4.63 -24.99
C GLN A 72 -11.94 -4.85 -25.22
N ILE A 73 -11.14 -5.00 -24.14
CA ILE A 73 -9.70 -5.23 -24.27
C ILE A 73 -9.44 -6.71 -24.54
N SER A 74 -8.82 -7.01 -25.68
CA SER A 74 -8.49 -8.38 -26.10
C SER A 74 -7.15 -8.41 -26.82
N THR A 75 -6.54 -9.60 -26.91
CA THR A 75 -5.37 -9.87 -27.75
C THR A 75 -5.77 -10.67 -28.98
N ALA A 76 -5.11 -10.43 -30.11
CA ALA A 76 -5.44 -11.09 -31.37
C ALA A 76 -5.41 -12.63 -31.30
N THR A 77 -4.55 -13.20 -30.48
CA THR A 77 -4.35 -14.65 -30.33
C THR A 77 -4.96 -15.23 -29.06
N HIS A 78 -5.66 -14.41 -28.26
CA HIS A 78 -6.15 -14.80 -26.92
C HIS A 78 -5.07 -15.45 -26.03
N SER A 79 -3.82 -15.06 -26.24
CA SER A 79 -2.64 -15.64 -25.55
C SER A 79 -2.51 -15.20 -24.08
N ARG A 80 -3.29 -14.20 -23.65
CA ARG A 80 -3.33 -13.70 -22.28
C ARG A 80 -4.69 -13.91 -21.66
N SER A 81 -4.71 -14.31 -20.41
CA SER A 81 -5.91 -14.35 -19.58
C SER A 81 -6.05 -13.00 -18.87
N PHE A 82 -7.12 -12.26 -19.14
CA PHE A 82 -7.47 -11.06 -18.40
C PHE A 82 -8.55 -11.40 -17.36
N PRO A 83 -8.54 -10.74 -16.17
CA PRO A 83 -9.65 -10.82 -15.24
C PRO A 83 -10.93 -10.27 -15.86
N GLU A 84 -12.08 -10.80 -15.46
CA GLU A 84 -13.35 -10.14 -15.75
C GLU A 84 -13.46 -8.85 -14.94
N VAL A 85 -13.87 -7.73 -15.55
CA VAL A 85 -14.23 -6.50 -14.84
C VAL A 85 -15.73 -6.44 -14.69
N LYS A 86 -16.21 -6.24 -13.44
CA LYS A 86 -17.63 -6.25 -13.08
C LYS A 86 -18.00 -5.07 -12.20
N GLY A 87 -19.01 -4.29 -12.58
CA GLY A 87 -19.65 -3.32 -11.69
C GLY A 87 -20.37 -4.04 -10.55
N LEU A 88 -20.13 -3.59 -9.32
CA LEU A 88 -20.72 -4.15 -8.11
C LEU A 88 -21.69 -3.17 -7.47
N SER A 89 -22.73 -3.70 -6.84
CA SER A 89 -23.50 -2.96 -5.85
C SER A 89 -22.71 -2.85 -4.53
N ARG A 90 -23.14 -1.93 -3.68
CA ARG A 90 -22.57 -1.74 -2.34
C ARG A 90 -22.60 -3.00 -1.48
N ASP A 91 -23.66 -3.81 -1.61
CA ASP A 91 -23.86 -5.02 -0.82
C ASP A 91 -23.07 -6.22 -1.34
N GLU A 92 -22.65 -6.18 -2.61
CA GLU A 92 -21.81 -7.20 -3.23
C GLU A 92 -20.32 -6.97 -2.97
N PHE A 93 -19.93 -5.73 -2.63
CA PHE A 93 -18.53 -5.32 -2.58
C PHE A 93 -17.66 -6.22 -1.68
N PHE A 94 -18.17 -6.61 -0.53
CA PHE A 94 -17.44 -7.43 0.43
C PHE A 94 -17.60 -8.96 0.23
N ARG A 95 -18.11 -9.41 -0.93
CA ARG A 95 -18.18 -10.83 -1.30
C ARG A 95 -16.92 -11.36 -1.99
N GLY A 96 -15.96 -10.47 -2.30
CA GLY A 96 -14.66 -10.84 -2.88
C GLY A 96 -13.66 -11.37 -1.87
N ASP A 97 -12.45 -11.66 -2.33
CA ASP A 97 -11.34 -12.13 -1.51
C ASP A 97 -10.46 -10.96 -1.01
N VAL A 98 -10.36 -9.90 -1.82
CA VAL A 98 -9.58 -8.69 -1.51
C VAL A 98 -10.46 -7.46 -1.69
N ALA A 99 -10.55 -6.64 -0.65
CA ALA A 99 -11.24 -5.36 -0.68
C ALA A 99 -10.22 -4.22 -0.70
N VAL A 100 -10.20 -3.43 -1.79
CA VAL A 100 -9.23 -2.35 -2.00
C VAL A 100 -9.89 -1.00 -1.76
N PHE A 101 -9.29 -0.19 -0.88
CA PHE A 101 -9.74 1.15 -0.54
C PHE A 101 -8.87 2.21 -1.24
N CYS A 102 -9.45 2.90 -2.22
CA CYS A 102 -8.83 3.99 -2.98
C CYS A 102 -9.52 5.35 -2.76
N ALA A 103 -10.53 5.42 -1.87
CA ALA A 103 -11.30 6.62 -1.67
C ALA A 103 -10.50 7.72 -0.97
N SER A 104 -10.70 8.96 -1.41
CA SER A 104 -10.20 10.17 -0.75
C SER A 104 -11.31 11.21 -0.69
N ALA A 105 -11.53 11.81 0.48
CA ALA A 105 -12.63 12.73 0.72
C ALA A 105 -12.46 14.10 0.02
N SER A 106 -11.27 14.48 -0.34
CA SER A 106 -10.94 15.61 -1.25
C SER A 106 -9.43 15.73 -1.44
N VAL A 107 -9.03 16.24 -2.60
CA VAL A 107 -7.67 16.80 -2.80
C VAL A 107 -7.76 18.27 -2.48
N PRO A 108 -7.05 18.80 -1.46
CA PRO A 108 -7.09 20.21 -1.12
C PRO A 108 -6.61 21.08 -2.27
N SER A 109 -7.15 22.30 -2.36
CA SER A 109 -6.70 23.31 -3.32
C SER A 109 -5.22 23.67 -3.09
N LEU A 110 -4.62 24.29 -4.11
CA LEU A 110 -3.19 24.64 -4.15
C LEU A 110 -2.75 25.66 -3.07
N ASP A 111 -3.70 26.32 -2.41
CA ASP A 111 -3.49 27.46 -1.51
C ASP A 111 -3.23 27.08 -0.04
N TYR A 112 -3.30 25.81 0.32
CA TYR A 112 -3.08 25.36 1.69
C TYR A 112 -1.61 25.02 1.99
N THR A 113 -1.17 25.31 3.23
CA THR A 113 0.14 24.93 3.72
C THR A 113 0.29 23.41 3.92
N LYS A 114 1.50 22.86 3.80
CA LYS A 114 1.75 21.40 3.73
C LYS A 114 1.23 20.61 4.96
N GLU A 115 1.19 21.19 6.16
CA GLU A 115 0.78 20.48 7.37
C GLU A 115 -0.73 20.44 7.56
N ASP A 116 -1.44 21.52 7.28
CA ASP A 116 -2.89 21.61 7.41
C ASP A 116 -3.62 20.69 6.44
N VAL A 117 -3.10 20.56 5.22
CA VAL A 117 -3.64 19.69 4.17
C VAL A 117 -3.65 18.22 4.58
N ARG A 118 -2.54 17.72 5.13
CA ARG A 118 -2.43 16.31 5.53
C ARG A 118 -3.31 15.96 6.73
N MET A 119 -3.45 16.86 7.67
CA MET A 119 -4.34 16.66 8.83
C MET A 119 -5.81 16.72 8.44
N MET A 120 -6.20 17.59 7.52
CA MET A 120 -7.58 17.62 6.99
C MET A 120 -7.90 16.35 6.19
N GLN A 121 -6.97 15.90 5.35
CA GLN A 121 -7.12 14.63 4.63
C GLN A 121 -7.19 13.45 5.59
N TRP A 122 -6.33 13.41 6.61
CA TRP A 122 -6.35 12.39 7.63
C TRP A 122 -7.72 12.26 8.30
N ASN A 123 -8.26 13.35 8.84
CA ASN A 123 -9.52 13.31 9.57
C ASN A 123 -10.69 12.81 8.71
N ARG A 124 -10.76 13.26 7.45
CA ARG A 124 -11.82 12.87 6.51
C ARG A 124 -11.66 11.44 6.01
N ASN A 125 -10.46 11.06 5.59
CA ASN A 125 -10.17 9.72 5.09
C ASN A 125 -10.25 8.68 6.20
N ARG A 126 -9.90 9.04 7.44
CA ARG A 126 -10.06 8.20 8.62
C ARG A 126 -11.52 7.78 8.81
N THR A 127 -12.45 8.71 8.85
CA THR A 127 -13.87 8.40 9.01
C THR A 127 -14.35 7.46 7.91
N LEU A 128 -13.98 7.73 6.65
CA LEU A 128 -14.36 6.89 5.52
C LEU A 128 -13.83 5.46 5.64
N VAL A 129 -12.55 5.30 5.97
CA VAL A 129 -11.94 3.97 6.06
C VAL A 129 -12.45 3.18 7.27
N GLU A 130 -12.71 3.85 8.40
CA GLU A 130 -13.30 3.23 9.59
C GLU A 130 -14.71 2.69 9.29
N GLU A 131 -15.58 3.49 8.66
CA GLU A 131 -16.92 3.05 8.25
C GLU A 131 -16.87 1.92 7.24
N TRP A 132 -15.97 2.02 6.26
CA TRP A 132 -15.78 0.98 5.27
C TRP A 132 -15.29 -0.34 5.90
N ALA A 133 -14.33 -0.30 6.83
CA ALA A 133 -13.85 -1.48 7.55
C ALA A 133 -14.95 -2.11 8.42
N LYS A 134 -15.73 -1.30 9.16
CA LYS A 134 -16.88 -1.77 9.94
C LYS A 134 -17.91 -2.50 9.08
N ARG A 135 -18.21 -1.98 7.89
CA ARG A 135 -19.12 -2.64 6.92
C ARG A 135 -18.58 -3.97 6.45
N GLY A 136 -17.28 -4.06 6.15
CA GLY A 136 -16.66 -5.32 5.78
C GLY A 136 -16.86 -6.38 6.86
N VAL A 137 -16.60 -6.04 8.12
CA VAL A 137 -16.84 -6.98 9.24
C VAL A 137 -18.32 -7.33 9.39
N ALA A 138 -19.21 -6.34 9.34
CA ALA A 138 -20.66 -6.56 9.47
C ALA A 138 -21.23 -7.41 8.33
N SER A 139 -20.65 -7.37 7.13
CA SER A 139 -21.04 -8.21 5.99
C SER A 139 -20.49 -9.65 6.07
N GLY A 140 -19.70 -9.97 7.09
CA GLY A 140 -19.05 -11.28 7.23
C GLY A 140 -17.84 -11.47 6.33
N PHE A 141 -17.21 -10.37 5.83
CA PHE A 141 -16.02 -10.45 4.98
C PHE A 141 -14.90 -11.24 5.63
N ARG A 142 -14.37 -12.23 4.90
CA ARG A 142 -13.32 -13.13 5.39
C ARG A 142 -11.96 -12.92 4.73
N GLY A 143 -11.91 -12.09 3.69
CA GLY A 143 -10.69 -11.76 2.97
C GLY A 143 -9.81 -10.75 3.72
N TRP A 144 -9.04 -9.99 2.97
CA TRP A 144 -8.18 -8.94 3.51
C TRP A 144 -8.41 -7.60 2.81
N MET A 145 -8.08 -6.53 3.50
CA MET A 145 -8.29 -5.15 3.09
C MET A 145 -6.98 -4.52 2.64
N ALA A 146 -6.94 -4.01 1.42
CA ALA A 146 -5.81 -3.29 0.84
C ALA A 146 -6.08 -1.77 0.91
N ILE A 147 -5.25 -1.02 1.62
CA ILE A 147 -5.37 0.42 1.73
C ILE A 147 -4.37 1.07 0.78
N VAL A 148 -4.86 1.90 -0.14
CA VAL A 148 -4.04 2.59 -1.15
C VAL A 148 -4.12 4.12 -1.00
N SER A 149 -5.11 4.63 -0.27
CA SER A 149 -5.28 6.06 0.01
C SER A 149 -4.32 6.58 1.08
N ASP A 150 -3.94 7.84 0.96
CA ASP A 150 -3.07 8.55 1.92
C ASP A 150 -3.85 9.12 3.12
N PRO A 151 -3.19 9.16 4.29
CA PRO A 151 -1.89 8.57 4.64
C PRO A 151 -2.00 7.06 4.92
N VAL A 152 -1.44 6.23 4.03
CA VAL A 152 -1.63 4.77 3.96
C VAL A 152 -1.49 4.08 5.32
N ASP A 153 -0.38 4.31 6.01
CA ASP A 153 -0.01 3.59 7.23
C ASP A 153 -0.96 3.90 8.39
N LEU A 154 -1.37 5.16 8.53
CA LEU A 154 -2.35 5.59 9.53
C LEU A 154 -3.75 5.07 9.19
N LEU A 155 -4.15 5.09 7.91
CA LEU A 155 -5.43 4.54 7.48
C LEU A 155 -5.52 3.03 7.68
N CYS A 156 -4.42 2.28 7.50
CA CYS A 156 -4.35 0.87 7.87
C CYS A 156 -4.64 0.67 9.37
N LYS A 157 -4.03 1.49 10.23
CA LYS A 157 -4.26 1.43 11.67
C LYS A 157 -5.71 1.75 12.01
N ALA A 158 -6.29 2.79 11.41
CA ALA A 158 -7.69 3.17 11.61
C ALA A 158 -8.65 2.05 11.19
N ALA A 159 -8.44 1.48 10.00
CA ALA A 159 -9.23 0.36 9.52
C ALA A 159 -9.14 -0.87 10.45
N PHE A 160 -7.94 -1.20 10.94
CA PHE A 160 -7.74 -2.29 11.88
C PHE A 160 -8.46 -2.06 13.21
N MET A 161 -8.31 -0.88 13.80
CA MET A 161 -8.96 -0.57 15.07
C MET A 161 -10.49 -0.58 14.94
N ALA A 162 -11.01 -0.08 13.83
CA ALA A 162 -12.45 -0.10 13.54
C ALA A 162 -12.98 -1.54 13.34
N ALA A 163 -12.26 -2.36 12.57
CA ALA A 163 -12.63 -3.77 12.35
C ALA A 163 -12.57 -4.58 13.65
N ARG A 164 -11.49 -4.44 14.43
CA ARG A 164 -11.31 -5.13 15.71
C ARG A 164 -12.33 -4.68 16.77
N GLY A 165 -12.78 -3.44 16.72
CA GLY A 165 -13.87 -2.94 17.58
C GLY A 165 -15.21 -3.60 17.30
N MET A 166 -15.43 -4.11 16.07
CA MET A 166 -16.62 -4.87 15.69
C MET A 166 -16.48 -6.37 15.97
N ASP A 167 -15.30 -6.91 15.73
CA ASP A 167 -14.96 -8.32 15.92
C ASP A 167 -13.55 -8.44 16.51
N SER A 168 -13.43 -8.77 17.79
CA SER A 168 -12.14 -8.88 18.48
C SER A 168 -11.22 -9.97 17.91
N SER A 169 -11.75 -10.91 17.14
CA SER A 169 -10.97 -11.95 16.44
C SER A 169 -10.36 -11.47 15.12
N TRP A 170 -10.68 -10.25 14.66
CA TRP A 170 -10.13 -9.72 13.41
C TRP A 170 -8.61 -9.46 13.57
N GLY A 171 -7.83 -10.24 12.81
CA GLY A 171 -6.37 -10.17 12.87
C GLY A 171 -5.80 -8.96 12.13
N PRO A 172 -4.67 -8.42 12.63
CA PRO A 172 -4.04 -7.26 12.03
C PRO A 172 -3.45 -7.53 10.64
N ASP A 173 -3.08 -8.76 10.32
CA ASP A 173 -2.56 -9.17 9.00
C ASP A 173 -3.62 -9.18 7.88
N ARG A 174 -4.91 -9.05 8.25
CA ARG A 174 -6.01 -8.84 7.28
C ARG A 174 -6.06 -7.43 6.71
N ILE A 175 -5.14 -6.56 7.10
CA ILE A 175 -5.01 -5.21 6.54
C ILE A 175 -3.59 -5.02 6.07
N ARG A 176 -3.42 -4.45 4.87
CA ARG A 176 -2.13 -4.14 4.25
C ARG A 176 -2.19 -2.79 3.55
N GLY A 177 -1.10 -2.03 3.62
CA GLY A 177 -0.99 -0.74 2.97
C GLY A 177 -0.10 -0.78 1.73
N TYR A 178 -0.53 -0.17 0.63
CA TYR A 178 0.18 -0.18 -0.64
C TYR A 178 0.53 1.24 -1.10
N GLY A 179 1.68 1.71 -0.67
CA GLY A 179 2.27 3.00 -1.03
C GLY A 179 3.80 2.94 -1.12
N LEU A 180 4.42 2.08 -0.31
CA LEU A 180 5.88 2.00 -0.23
C LEU A 180 6.54 1.54 -1.55
N GLY A 181 5.86 0.72 -2.36
CA GLY A 181 6.35 0.34 -3.69
C GLY A 181 6.58 1.53 -4.62
N VAL A 182 5.76 2.58 -4.50
CA VAL A 182 5.97 3.84 -5.24
C VAL A 182 7.24 4.53 -4.78
N MET A 183 7.52 4.55 -3.48
CA MET A 183 8.73 5.16 -2.91
C MET A 183 9.98 4.40 -3.33
N HIS A 184 9.92 3.07 -3.30
CA HIS A 184 10.98 2.22 -3.82
C HIS A 184 11.23 2.49 -5.31
N GLY A 185 10.20 2.55 -6.14
CA GLY A 185 10.32 2.87 -7.57
C GLY A 185 10.97 4.23 -7.83
N ARG A 186 10.66 5.25 -7.02
CA ARG A 186 11.34 6.56 -7.07
C ARG A 186 12.81 6.45 -6.66
N GLY A 187 13.12 5.64 -5.65
CA GLY A 187 14.50 5.34 -5.25
C GLY A 187 15.31 4.75 -6.40
N CYS A 188 14.76 3.74 -7.09
CA CYS A 188 15.37 3.16 -8.28
C CYS A 188 15.54 4.19 -9.42
N TYR A 189 14.55 5.07 -9.61
CA TYR A 189 14.66 6.14 -10.60
C TYR A 189 15.85 7.07 -10.32
N TYR A 190 15.98 7.57 -9.08
CA TYR A 190 17.09 8.45 -8.71
C TYR A 190 18.44 7.72 -8.70
N SER A 191 18.48 6.44 -8.37
CA SER A 191 19.72 5.66 -8.40
C SER A 191 20.32 5.49 -9.81
N ARG A 192 19.46 5.54 -10.83
CA ARG A 192 19.89 5.51 -12.25
C ARG A 192 20.36 6.87 -12.75
N LEU A 193 19.92 7.96 -12.13
CA LEU A 193 20.27 9.32 -12.53
C LEU A 193 21.56 9.82 -11.87
N ASP A 194 21.88 9.35 -10.67
CA ASP A 194 23.03 9.82 -9.90
C ASP A 194 23.84 8.64 -9.37
N PRO A 195 25.11 8.47 -9.83
CA PRO A 195 25.96 7.37 -9.42
C PRO A 195 26.17 7.22 -7.91
N ARG A 196 26.01 8.31 -7.14
CA ARG A 196 26.11 8.26 -5.66
C ARG A 196 25.05 7.36 -5.05
N PHE A 197 23.90 7.23 -5.69
CA PHE A 197 22.80 6.36 -5.27
C PHE A 197 22.80 4.99 -5.95
N GLY A 198 23.79 4.69 -6.78
CA GLY A 198 23.83 3.52 -7.66
C GLY A 198 23.73 2.17 -6.95
N SER A 199 24.13 2.08 -5.68
CA SER A 199 23.99 0.87 -4.87
C SER A 199 22.53 0.52 -4.55
N TYR A 200 21.60 1.52 -4.58
CA TYR A 200 20.24 1.34 -4.10
C TYR A 200 19.46 0.23 -4.82
N GLU A 201 19.56 0.10 -6.13
CA GLU A 201 18.81 -0.92 -6.89
C GLU A 201 19.13 -2.36 -6.46
N LYS A 202 20.36 -2.62 -6.05
CA LYS A 202 20.82 -3.98 -5.70
C LYS A 202 20.82 -4.23 -4.20
N GLU A 203 21.27 -3.26 -3.43
CA GLU A 203 21.54 -3.39 -2.00
C GLU A 203 20.63 -2.57 -1.12
N GLY A 204 19.91 -1.61 -1.71
CA GLY A 204 19.05 -0.69 -0.97
C GLY A 204 17.72 -1.30 -0.55
N ARG A 205 17.11 -0.65 0.43
CA ARG A 205 15.76 -1.00 0.92
C ARG A 205 14.97 0.25 1.25
N ALA A 206 13.66 0.17 1.03
CA ALA A 206 12.70 1.18 1.47
C ALA A 206 11.99 0.70 2.74
N PHE A 207 11.88 1.58 3.73
CA PHE A 207 11.23 1.31 5.01
C PHE A 207 10.38 2.50 5.45
N GLY A 208 9.45 2.23 6.36
CA GLY A 208 8.67 3.25 7.05
C GLY A 208 7.41 3.65 6.31
N PRO A 209 6.77 4.75 6.77
CA PRO A 209 5.52 5.21 6.20
C PRO A 209 5.70 5.82 4.81
N HIS A 210 4.60 5.81 4.04
CA HIS A 210 4.52 6.54 2.77
C HIS A 210 4.47 8.05 3.04
N GLY A 211 5.62 8.68 3.25
CA GLY A 211 5.72 10.13 3.51
C GLY A 211 6.69 10.49 4.63
N LYS A 212 6.24 11.31 5.61
CA LYS A 212 7.12 11.74 6.72
C LYS A 212 7.50 10.53 7.58
N GLY A 213 8.80 10.30 7.71
CA GLY A 213 9.39 9.14 8.37
C GLY A 213 9.81 8.02 7.41
N LEU A 214 9.66 8.20 6.09
CA LEU A 214 10.24 7.32 5.09
C LEU A 214 11.76 7.23 5.26
N VAL A 215 12.31 6.02 5.10
CA VAL A 215 13.75 5.75 5.09
C VAL A 215 14.11 4.94 3.86
N LEU A 216 14.92 5.49 2.97
CA LEU A 216 15.56 4.75 1.90
C LEU A 216 17.02 4.49 2.28
N ALA A 217 17.32 3.26 2.67
CA ALA A 217 18.71 2.84 2.88
C ALA A 217 19.38 2.67 1.51
N ASN A 218 20.46 3.40 1.25
CA ASN A 218 21.22 3.28 0.01
C ASN A 218 21.80 1.88 -0.20
N SER A 219 22.20 1.23 0.88
CA SER A 219 22.62 -0.16 0.98
C SER A 219 22.32 -0.66 2.40
N VAL A 220 21.99 -1.93 2.56
CA VAL A 220 21.82 -2.57 3.88
C VAL A 220 23.12 -3.22 4.37
N THR A 221 24.12 -3.37 3.50
CA THR A 221 25.45 -3.89 3.84
C THR A 221 26.49 -2.81 3.99
N HIS A 222 26.44 -1.80 3.13
CA HIS A 222 27.36 -0.65 3.10
C HIS A 222 26.56 0.64 3.33
N TYR A 223 25.82 0.70 4.45
CA TYR A 223 24.98 1.82 4.78
C TYR A 223 25.77 3.11 4.97
N ASP A 224 25.41 4.12 4.22
CA ASP A 224 25.91 5.49 4.34
C ASP A 224 24.73 6.39 4.70
N GLU A 225 24.80 7.02 5.86
CA GLU A 225 23.69 7.81 6.40
C GLU A 225 23.44 9.06 5.58
N GLU A 226 24.49 9.76 5.13
CA GLU A 226 24.37 11.01 4.36
C GLU A 226 23.72 10.74 2.99
N VAL A 227 24.23 9.73 2.27
CA VAL A 227 23.67 9.27 1.00
C VAL A 227 22.23 8.82 1.14
N SER A 228 21.92 8.08 2.21
CA SER A 228 20.57 7.61 2.51
C SER A 228 19.60 8.75 2.84
N LEU A 229 20.03 9.77 3.57
CA LEU A 229 19.25 10.96 3.88
C LEU A 229 18.94 11.75 2.60
N GLU A 230 19.94 12.01 1.77
CA GLU A 230 19.77 12.75 0.51
C GLU A 230 18.82 12.01 -0.44
N LEU A 231 19.00 10.68 -0.63
CA LEU A 231 18.11 9.88 -1.45
C LEU A 231 16.67 9.89 -0.92
N THR A 232 16.50 9.76 0.39
CA THR A 232 15.18 9.81 1.04
C THR A 232 14.49 11.16 0.76
N GLN A 233 15.21 12.27 0.91
CA GLN A 233 14.66 13.61 0.64
C GLN A 233 14.22 13.76 -0.81
N LYS A 234 15.07 13.36 -1.78
CA LYS A 234 14.71 13.41 -3.22
C LYS A 234 13.45 12.62 -3.52
N VAL A 235 13.29 11.44 -2.92
CA VAL A 235 12.11 10.58 -3.12
C VAL A 235 10.85 11.20 -2.51
N VAL A 236 10.94 11.77 -1.32
CA VAL A 236 9.80 12.44 -0.65
C VAL A 236 9.36 13.69 -1.42
N GLU A 237 10.28 14.40 -2.03
CA GLU A 237 10.02 15.65 -2.76
C GLU A 237 9.72 15.46 -4.26
N ALA A 238 9.83 14.25 -4.78
CA ALA A 238 9.65 13.96 -6.22
C ALA A 238 8.32 14.46 -6.81
N ASN A 239 7.24 14.47 -6.02
CA ASN A 239 5.94 14.98 -6.44
C ASN A 239 5.90 16.53 -6.52
N LEU A 240 6.78 17.23 -5.83
CA LEU A 240 6.88 18.69 -5.91
C LEU A 240 7.42 19.12 -7.28
N VAL A 241 8.40 18.38 -7.80
CA VAL A 241 8.95 18.62 -9.14
C VAL A 241 7.87 18.50 -10.23
N ALA A 242 7.00 17.50 -10.13
CA ALA A 242 5.87 17.35 -11.05
C ALA A 242 4.88 18.52 -10.94
N ARG A 243 4.63 19.00 -9.71
CA ARG A 243 3.76 20.14 -9.44
C ARG A 243 4.31 21.45 -10.01
N GLU A 244 5.60 21.68 -9.91
CA GLU A 244 6.28 22.86 -10.52
C GLU A 244 6.13 22.90 -12.05
N LYS A 245 5.93 21.74 -12.68
CA LYS A 245 5.62 21.62 -14.12
C LYS A 245 4.13 21.78 -14.46
N GLY A 246 3.30 22.18 -13.49
CA GLY A 246 1.86 22.38 -13.69
C GLY A 246 1.01 21.12 -13.64
N TYR A 247 1.57 19.96 -13.25
CA TYR A 247 0.82 18.71 -13.12
C TYR A 247 0.32 18.48 -11.70
N LYS A 248 -0.71 17.62 -11.56
CA LYS A 248 -1.18 17.18 -10.26
C LYS A 248 -0.03 16.55 -9.45
N PRO A 249 0.04 16.75 -8.11
CA PRO A 249 1.16 16.28 -7.28
C PRO A 249 1.22 14.75 -7.11
N PHE A 250 0.20 14.02 -7.52
CA PHE A 250 0.21 12.56 -7.55
C PHE A 250 0.34 12.10 -9.00
N ILE A 251 1.37 11.34 -9.23
CA ILE A 251 1.70 10.80 -10.54
C ILE A 251 0.93 9.50 -10.70
N ALA A 252 -0.26 9.55 -11.36
CA ALA A 252 -1.12 8.38 -11.51
C ALA A 252 -0.38 7.14 -12.04
N PRO A 253 0.49 7.21 -13.07
CA PRO A 253 1.23 6.03 -13.53
C PRO A 253 2.11 5.37 -12.47
N ALA A 254 2.71 6.13 -11.53
CA ALA A 254 3.54 5.56 -10.47
C ALA A 254 2.72 4.71 -9.48
N ILE A 255 1.42 4.97 -9.35
CA ILE A 255 0.50 4.19 -8.52
C ILE A 255 0.35 2.75 -9.04
N ALA A 256 0.68 2.49 -10.32
CA ALA A 256 0.77 1.14 -10.85
C ALA A 256 1.71 0.23 -10.04
N SER A 257 2.71 0.78 -9.33
CA SER A 257 3.54 0.03 -8.36
C SER A 257 2.70 -0.59 -7.24
N GLY A 258 1.56 0.02 -6.86
CA GLY A 258 0.60 -0.57 -5.92
C GLY A 258 -0.09 -1.81 -6.50
N ALA A 259 -0.45 -1.79 -7.80
CA ALA A 259 -1.00 -2.95 -8.47
C ALA A 259 0.01 -4.11 -8.51
N LEU A 260 1.28 -3.84 -8.84
CA LEU A 260 2.35 -4.83 -8.80
C LEU A 260 2.49 -5.43 -7.40
N SER A 261 2.54 -4.59 -6.36
CA SER A 261 2.66 -5.07 -4.97
C SER A 261 1.45 -5.92 -4.53
N ILE A 262 0.23 -5.62 -4.99
CA ILE A 262 -0.96 -6.45 -4.72
C ILE A 262 -0.84 -7.80 -5.44
N ILE A 263 -0.44 -7.81 -6.71
CA ILE A 263 -0.23 -9.04 -7.49
C ILE A 263 0.84 -9.91 -6.85
N ASP A 264 1.96 -9.31 -6.43
CA ASP A 264 3.05 -10.01 -5.74
C ASP A 264 2.59 -10.59 -4.41
N THR A 265 1.75 -9.86 -3.65
CA THR A 265 1.14 -10.38 -2.42
C THR A 265 0.29 -11.63 -2.71
N LEU A 266 -0.55 -11.59 -3.75
CA LEU A 266 -1.37 -12.74 -4.18
C LEU A 266 -0.50 -13.90 -4.70
N ALA A 267 0.64 -13.60 -5.29
CA ALA A 267 1.61 -14.59 -5.76
C ALA A 267 2.51 -15.16 -4.65
N GLY A 268 2.50 -14.56 -3.44
CA GLY A 268 3.43 -14.90 -2.37
C GLY A 268 4.86 -14.46 -2.66
N GLN A 269 5.03 -13.46 -3.51
CA GLN A 269 6.31 -12.87 -3.86
C GLN A 269 6.66 -11.71 -2.92
N TRP A 270 7.96 -11.42 -2.82
CA TRP A 270 8.45 -10.28 -2.06
C TRP A 270 7.97 -8.97 -2.68
N ASN A 271 7.40 -8.09 -1.85
CA ASN A 271 6.90 -6.77 -2.28
C ASN A 271 7.04 -5.74 -1.17
N TYR A 272 7.00 -4.48 -1.55
CA TYR A 272 6.98 -3.37 -0.61
C TYR A 272 5.54 -3.00 -0.26
N SER A 273 5.16 -3.29 0.97
CA SER A 273 3.86 -2.92 1.54
C SER A 273 3.98 -2.66 3.03
N ALA A 274 3.02 -1.91 3.59
CA ALA A 274 2.92 -1.71 5.02
C ALA A 274 2.15 -2.88 5.64
N VAL A 275 2.77 -3.52 6.62
CA VAL A 275 2.20 -4.62 7.41
C VAL A 275 2.24 -4.26 8.89
N TYR A 276 1.40 -4.92 9.67
CA TYR A 276 1.35 -4.69 11.10
C TYR A 276 2.68 -5.08 11.76
N LEU A 277 3.24 -4.16 12.50
CA LEU A 277 4.37 -4.36 13.38
C LEU A 277 3.97 -3.87 14.76
N GLY A 278 3.85 -4.78 15.73
CA GLY A 278 3.39 -4.37 17.05
C GLY A 278 3.11 -5.50 18.00
N ASN A 279 2.83 -5.10 19.22
CA ASN A 279 2.35 -5.94 20.31
C ASN A 279 1.09 -5.33 20.93
N GLN A 280 0.71 -5.75 22.14
CA GLN A 280 -0.47 -5.21 22.83
C GLN A 280 -0.32 -3.75 23.29
N GLN A 281 0.91 -3.26 23.48
CA GLN A 281 1.19 -1.94 24.01
C GLN A 281 1.49 -0.91 22.92
N GLN A 282 2.20 -1.32 21.87
CA GLN A 282 2.68 -0.45 20.82
C GLN A 282 2.53 -1.12 19.46
N SER A 283 1.98 -0.41 18.50
CA SER A 283 1.81 -0.97 17.16
C SER A 283 1.64 0.11 16.09
N ALA A 284 2.12 -0.21 14.89
CA ALA A 284 1.89 0.56 13.67
C ALA A 284 1.76 -0.38 12.47
N TYR A 285 1.22 0.11 11.36
CA TYR A 285 1.47 -0.48 10.05
C TYR A 285 2.72 0.17 9.50
N PHE A 286 3.75 -0.64 9.30
CA PHE A 286 5.08 -0.15 8.93
C PHE A 286 5.51 -0.76 7.60
N GLY A 287 5.92 0.09 6.69
CA GLY A 287 6.35 -0.32 5.35
C GLY A 287 7.69 -1.01 5.37
N MET A 288 7.78 -2.16 4.69
CA MET A 288 9.02 -2.93 4.54
C MET A 288 8.88 -3.98 3.42
N LEU A 289 9.99 -4.60 3.04
CA LEU A 289 9.96 -5.75 2.15
C LEU A 289 9.40 -6.96 2.89
N ASN A 290 8.28 -7.49 2.39
CA ASN A 290 7.57 -8.62 2.99
C ASN A 290 6.88 -9.45 1.92
N ARG A 291 6.39 -10.63 2.30
CA ARG A 291 5.54 -11.48 1.45
C ARG A 291 4.45 -12.18 2.24
N LEU A 292 3.42 -12.60 1.56
CA LEU A 292 2.40 -13.48 2.12
C LEU A 292 2.76 -14.93 1.78
N GLY A 293 3.39 -15.63 2.72
CA GLY A 293 3.78 -17.03 2.58
C GLY A 293 2.65 -18.00 2.93
N SER A 294 2.95 -19.29 2.89
CA SER A 294 1.99 -20.35 3.23
C SER A 294 1.62 -20.39 4.72
N LYS A 295 2.45 -19.83 5.58
CA LYS A 295 2.28 -19.80 7.04
C LYS A 295 1.96 -18.42 7.58
N GLY A 296 1.64 -17.45 6.72
CA GLY A 296 1.36 -16.07 7.12
C GLY A 296 2.31 -15.06 6.50
N THR A 297 2.30 -13.85 7.06
CA THR A 297 3.19 -12.78 6.62
C THR A 297 4.62 -13.02 7.06
N GLU A 298 5.52 -13.02 6.11
CA GLU A 298 6.96 -13.13 6.31
C GLU A 298 7.62 -11.79 6.00
N VAL A 299 8.46 -11.30 6.90
CA VAL A 299 9.24 -10.07 6.76
C VAL A 299 10.68 -10.45 6.41
N GLU A 300 11.33 -9.64 5.55
CA GLU A 300 12.73 -9.88 5.22
C GLU A 300 13.60 -9.76 6.48
N SER A 301 14.35 -10.82 6.77
CA SER A 301 15.26 -10.87 7.92
C SER A 301 16.66 -10.40 7.51
N LEU A 302 16.95 -9.15 7.78
CA LEU A 302 18.25 -8.52 7.51
C LEU A 302 18.90 -8.08 8.81
N ASN A 303 20.21 -8.31 8.92
CA ASN A 303 21.02 -7.68 9.96
C ASN A 303 21.23 -6.21 9.58
N LEU A 304 20.63 -5.31 10.34
CA LEU A 304 20.65 -3.88 10.07
C LEU A 304 21.87 -3.21 10.71
N PRO A 305 22.60 -2.34 10.00
CA PRO A 305 23.58 -1.44 10.57
C PRO A 305 22.96 -0.58 11.69
N GLU A 306 23.72 -0.27 12.73
CA GLU A 306 23.23 0.45 13.91
C GLU A 306 22.57 1.78 13.55
N GLY A 307 23.22 2.61 12.73
CA GLY A 307 22.66 3.90 12.30
C GLY A 307 21.33 3.74 11.56
N LEU A 308 21.22 2.75 10.68
CA LEU A 308 19.95 2.43 10.00
C LEU A 308 18.88 1.99 11.00
N TYR A 309 19.22 1.08 11.92
CA TYR A 309 18.28 0.61 12.95
C TYR A 309 17.73 1.75 13.79
N LEU A 310 18.57 2.66 14.27
CA LEU A 310 18.16 3.82 15.07
C LEU A 310 17.19 4.74 14.29
N ARG A 311 17.46 4.98 13.01
CA ARG A 311 16.54 5.75 12.15
C ARG A 311 15.18 5.05 11.98
N LEU A 312 15.19 3.73 11.79
CA LEU A 312 13.95 2.95 11.69
C LEU A 312 13.18 2.95 13.00
N GLN A 313 13.87 2.84 14.13
CA GLN A 313 13.28 2.93 15.46
C GLN A 313 12.60 4.28 15.66
N GLN A 314 13.27 5.39 15.36
CA GLN A 314 12.68 6.72 15.45
C GLN A 314 11.44 6.85 14.56
N SER A 315 11.52 6.40 13.29
CA SER A 315 10.39 6.42 12.36
C SER A 315 9.20 5.63 12.87
N TYR A 316 9.44 4.42 13.37
CA TYR A 316 8.41 3.55 13.94
C TYR A 316 7.75 4.16 15.19
N GLU A 317 8.53 4.67 16.13
CA GLU A 317 8.02 5.30 17.35
C GLU A 317 7.20 6.56 17.04
N GLU A 318 7.64 7.39 16.07
CA GLU A 318 6.87 8.54 15.62
C GLU A 318 5.54 8.11 14.99
N LEU A 319 5.54 7.06 14.19
CA LEU A 319 4.31 6.54 13.58
C LEU A 319 3.33 6.00 14.64
N CYS A 320 3.83 5.29 15.67
CA CYS A 320 3.01 4.81 16.78
C CYS A 320 2.34 5.95 17.56
N ARG A 321 3.03 7.08 17.72
CA ARG A 321 2.52 8.25 18.48
C ARG A 321 1.45 9.07 17.73
N ARG A 322 1.34 8.90 16.41
CA ARG A 322 0.41 9.67 15.58
C ARG A 322 -1.02 9.13 15.57
N TYR A 323 -1.26 8.00 16.21
CA TYR A 323 -2.59 7.37 16.21
C TYR A 323 -3.16 7.29 17.63
#